data_645fda0fc0471a99ec50fb2b81e46da4
#
_entry.id   645fda0fc0471a99ec50fb2b81e46da4
#
_cell.length_a   1.000
_cell.length_b   1.000
_cell.length_c   1.000
_cell.angle_alpha   90.00
_cell.angle_beta   90.00
_cell.angle_gamma   90.00
#
_symmetry.space_group_name_H-M   'P 1'
#
loop_
_entity.id
_entity.type
_entity.pdbx_description
1 polymer ?
#
loop_
_entity_poly.entity_id
_entity_poly.type
_entity_poly.pdbx_seq_one_letter_code
_entity_poly.pdbx_strand_id
1 'polypeptide(L)'
;DTDRSRGLGDVYKRQAYTYPFQENGEDSEHTFTRKDIHFKDIIDLYCFDRRLRSLIFNTIEKIEVAVRTKIVQVYAESTGDSHWFNDESLYRFGYDDLMDRIDADVNRSNEDFIKHYNSKYDNPSMPPSWMALEVVSFATLSRLFQSLRLDSRKEYITEQFGLKKVAILENWLHSISNLRNCCAHHSRVWNRRFMVSVILPYNTLYPFMDRTTTVSYTHLRAHETDQY
;
A
#
# COMPACT_ATOMS: atom_id res chain seq x y z
N ASP A 1 12.06 27.27 -14.75
CA ASP A 1 12.64 26.10 -14.07
C ASP A 1 11.70 24.92 -13.83
N THR A 2 10.39 25.16 -13.78
CA THR A 2 9.36 24.11 -13.57
C THR A 2 9.20 23.17 -14.76
N ASP A 3 9.52 23.60 -15.96
CA ASP A 3 9.35 22.79 -17.19
C ASP A 3 10.51 21.78 -17.41
N ARG A 4 11.73 22.11 -16.93
CA ARG A 4 12.88 21.19 -16.96
C ARG A 4 12.72 20.02 -15.99
N SER A 5 12.14 20.25 -14.82
CA SER A 5 11.91 19.17 -13.84
C SER A 5 10.82 18.19 -14.29
N ARG A 6 9.80 18.66 -15.01
CA ARG A 6 8.79 17.79 -15.63
C ARG A 6 9.39 16.93 -16.75
N GLY A 7 10.26 17.49 -17.59
CA GLY A 7 10.94 16.76 -18.66
C GLY A 7 11.85 15.64 -18.16
N LEU A 8 12.61 15.87 -17.09
CA LEU A 8 13.47 14.86 -16.47
C LEU A 8 12.66 13.70 -15.85
N GLY A 9 11.57 14.02 -15.15
CA GLY A 9 10.66 12.99 -14.58
C GLY A 9 10.06 12.09 -15.66
N ASP A 10 9.73 12.63 -16.83
CA ASP A 10 9.19 11.86 -17.96
C ASP A 10 10.27 10.99 -18.62
N VAL A 11 11.52 11.44 -18.71
CA VAL A 11 12.65 10.66 -19.23
C VAL A 11 12.90 9.43 -18.36
N TYR A 12 12.99 9.59 -17.03
CA TYR A 12 13.15 8.46 -16.10
C TYR A 12 11.97 7.49 -16.15
N LYS A 13 10.75 8.00 -16.28
CA LYS A 13 9.57 7.14 -16.45
C LYS A 13 9.61 6.32 -17.73
N ARG A 14 10.10 6.91 -18.83
CA ARG A 14 10.27 6.22 -20.12
C ARG A 14 11.36 5.16 -20.04
N GLN A 15 12.50 5.45 -19.42
CA GLN A 15 13.59 4.49 -19.22
C GLN A 15 13.12 3.23 -18.48
N ALA A 16 12.19 3.35 -17.54
CA ALA A 16 11.63 2.21 -16.85
C ALA A 16 10.94 1.21 -17.80
N TYR A 17 10.43 1.65 -18.94
CA TYR A 17 9.77 0.78 -19.93
C TYR A 17 10.71 0.31 -21.05
N THR A 18 11.86 0.92 -21.23
CA THR A 18 12.90 0.43 -22.14
C THR A 18 13.79 -0.61 -21.50
N TYR A 19 13.97 -0.54 -20.18
CA TYR A 19 14.83 -1.42 -19.39
C TYR A 19 14.63 -2.92 -19.67
N PRO A 20 13.40 -3.47 -19.79
CA PRO A 20 13.19 -4.89 -20.11
C PRO A 20 13.69 -5.33 -21.50
N PHE A 21 13.99 -4.38 -22.38
CA PHE A 21 14.43 -4.61 -23.76
C PHE A 21 15.90 -4.29 -23.98
N GLN A 22 16.61 -3.89 -22.93
CA GLN A 22 18.01 -3.48 -22.97
C GLN A 22 18.91 -4.50 -22.27
N GLU A 23 20.17 -4.54 -22.66
CA GLU A 23 21.21 -5.21 -21.89
C GLU A 23 21.47 -4.43 -20.61
N ASN A 24 21.36 -5.10 -19.46
CA ASN A 24 21.40 -4.49 -18.15
C ASN A 24 22.56 -5.07 -17.35
N GLY A 25 23.78 -4.63 -17.62
CA GLY A 25 24.99 -4.87 -16.82
C GLY A 25 25.60 -3.57 -16.34
N GLU A 26 26.45 -3.61 -15.32
CA GLU A 26 27.13 -2.40 -14.81
C GLU A 26 27.97 -1.69 -15.89
N ASP A 27 28.52 -2.45 -16.86
CA ASP A 27 29.34 -1.95 -17.98
C ASP A 27 28.58 -1.97 -19.32
N SER A 28 27.24 -2.15 -19.33
CA SER A 28 26.48 -2.24 -20.57
C SER A 28 26.18 -0.86 -21.19
N GLU A 29 26.26 -0.76 -22.50
CA GLU A 29 25.86 0.45 -23.25
C GLU A 29 24.34 0.63 -23.30
N HIS A 30 23.56 -0.16 -22.55
CA HIS A 30 22.09 -0.18 -22.59
C HIS A 30 21.51 -0.37 -24.00
N THR A 31 22.23 -1.11 -24.85
CA THR A 31 21.78 -1.45 -26.20
C THR A 31 20.55 -2.36 -26.14
N PHE A 32 19.69 -2.27 -27.14
CA PHE A 32 18.53 -3.15 -27.21
C PHE A 32 18.96 -4.59 -27.51
N THR A 33 18.47 -5.54 -26.71
CA THR A 33 18.80 -6.98 -26.81
C THR A 33 18.30 -7.61 -28.11
N ARG A 34 17.32 -6.99 -28.77
CA ARG A 34 16.71 -7.44 -30.02
C ARG A 34 16.61 -6.29 -31.01
N LYS A 35 16.95 -6.58 -32.29
CA LYS A 35 16.92 -5.58 -33.36
C LYS A 35 15.50 -5.26 -33.89
N ASP A 36 14.53 -6.11 -33.56
CA ASP A 36 13.13 -6.00 -34.00
C ASP A 36 12.23 -5.24 -32.98
N ILE A 37 12.81 -4.60 -31.96
CA ILE A 37 12.06 -3.79 -31.02
C ILE A 37 11.78 -2.42 -31.61
N HIS A 38 10.50 -2.10 -31.72
CA HIS A 38 10.03 -0.81 -32.21
C HIS A 38 9.53 0.07 -31.07
N PHE A 39 9.55 1.36 -31.27
CA PHE A 39 9.00 2.33 -30.29
C PHE A 39 7.55 2.02 -29.92
N LYS A 40 6.79 1.42 -30.84
CA LYS A 40 5.42 0.96 -30.59
C LYS A 40 5.36 -0.07 -29.45
N ASP A 41 6.31 -0.99 -29.37
CA ASP A 41 6.33 -2.03 -28.31
C ASP A 41 6.48 -1.42 -26.92
N ILE A 42 7.28 -0.36 -26.81
CA ILE A 42 7.45 0.41 -25.58
C ILE A 42 6.16 1.14 -25.21
N ILE A 43 5.47 1.73 -26.20
CA ILE A 43 4.18 2.39 -25.98
C ILE A 43 3.11 1.39 -25.58
N ASP A 44 3.06 0.24 -26.22
CA ASP A 44 2.09 -0.82 -25.91
C ASP A 44 2.31 -1.34 -24.48
N LEU A 45 3.55 -1.54 -24.05
CA LEU A 45 3.91 -1.89 -22.69
C LEU A 45 3.50 -0.80 -21.68
N TYR A 46 3.75 0.46 -21.99
CA TYR A 46 3.29 1.58 -21.15
C TYR A 46 1.77 1.61 -21.02
N CYS A 47 1.05 1.43 -22.12
CA CYS A 47 -0.42 1.41 -22.14
C CYS A 47 -0.96 0.21 -21.34
N PHE A 48 -0.33 -0.96 -21.44
CA PHE A 48 -0.66 -2.12 -20.63
C PHE A 48 -0.47 -1.84 -19.15
N ASP A 49 0.70 -1.34 -18.74
CA ASP A 49 1.01 -1.06 -17.34
C ASP A 49 0.10 0.04 -16.77
N ARG A 50 -0.28 1.04 -17.57
CA ARG A 50 -1.26 2.06 -17.17
C ARG A 50 -2.63 1.44 -16.85
N ARG A 51 -3.10 0.52 -17.69
CA ARG A 51 -4.37 -0.20 -17.44
C ARG A 51 -4.27 -1.09 -16.21
N LEU A 52 -3.14 -1.78 -16.06
CA LEU A 52 -2.85 -2.61 -14.88
C LEU A 52 -2.86 -1.77 -13.59
N ARG A 53 -2.19 -0.62 -13.58
CA ARG A 53 -2.22 0.29 -12.42
C ARG A 53 -3.63 0.77 -12.08
N SER A 54 -4.43 1.12 -13.08
CA SER A 54 -5.80 1.57 -12.86
C SER A 54 -6.66 0.47 -12.23
N LEU A 55 -6.55 -0.76 -12.73
CA LEU A 55 -7.27 -1.91 -12.18
C LEU A 55 -6.86 -2.21 -10.72
N ILE A 56 -5.55 -2.21 -10.47
CA ILE A 56 -5.00 -2.41 -9.14
C ILE A 56 -5.46 -1.31 -8.18
N PHE A 57 -5.36 -0.05 -8.60
CA PHE A 57 -5.72 1.09 -7.76
C PHE A 57 -7.19 1.06 -7.34
N ASN A 58 -8.10 0.79 -8.28
CA ASN A 58 -9.54 0.64 -7.99
C ASN A 58 -9.82 -0.51 -7.00
N THR A 59 -9.01 -1.57 -7.04
CA THR A 59 -9.15 -2.68 -6.09
C THR A 59 -8.63 -2.27 -4.70
N ILE A 60 -7.50 -1.57 -4.66
CA ILE A 60 -6.90 -1.11 -3.40
C ILE A 60 -7.81 -0.13 -2.66
N GLU A 61 -8.49 0.77 -3.37
CA GLU A 61 -9.47 1.70 -2.75
C GLU A 61 -10.52 0.94 -1.93
N LYS A 62 -11.06 -0.14 -2.47
CA LYS A 62 -12.04 -0.98 -1.75
C LYS A 62 -11.44 -1.64 -0.51
N ILE A 63 -10.20 -2.12 -0.61
CA ILE A 63 -9.48 -2.72 0.51
C ILE A 63 -9.22 -1.66 1.58
N GLU A 64 -8.76 -0.48 1.19
CA GLU A 64 -8.49 0.64 2.09
C GLU A 64 -9.72 1.02 2.91
N VAL A 65 -10.87 1.20 2.24
CA VAL A 65 -12.14 1.51 2.90
C VAL A 65 -12.57 0.38 3.85
N ALA A 66 -12.50 -0.87 3.41
CA ALA A 66 -12.90 -2.02 4.22
C ALA A 66 -12.02 -2.15 5.49
N VAL A 67 -10.70 -2.00 5.35
CA VAL A 67 -9.75 -2.09 6.48
C VAL A 67 -9.97 -0.95 7.46
N ARG A 68 -10.09 0.28 6.98
CA ARG A 68 -10.35 1.47 7.79
C ARG A 68 -11.63 1.31 8.60
N THR A 69 -12.73 0.99 7.93
CA THR A 69 -14.03 0.79 8.57
C THR A 69 -13.96 -0.30 9.63
N LYS A 70 -13.31 -1.44 9.33
CA LYS A 70 -13.25 -2.56 10.27
C LYS A 70 -12.40 -2.23 11.50
N ILE A 71 -11.26 -1.55 11.35
CA ILE A 71 -10.44 -1.10 12.48
C ILE A 71 -11.22 -0.14 13.37
N VAL A 72 -11.82 0.91 12.77
CA VAL A 72 -12.59 1.91 13.51
C VAL A 72 -13.73 1.24 14.27
N GLN A 73 -14.51 0.42 13.59
CA GLN A 73 -15.66 -0.26 14.19
C GLN A 73 -15.26 -1.12 15.40
N VAL A 74 -14.33 -2.06 15.18
CA VAL A 74 -13.98 -3.06 16.23
C VAL A 74 -13.37 -2.39 17.46
N TYR A 75 -12.51 -1.41 17.28
CA TYR A 75 -11.89 -0.73 18.41
C TYR A 75 -12.87 0.21 19.12
N ALA A 76 -13.66 0.99 18.40
CA ALA A 76 -14.66 1.85 19.02
C ALA A 76 -15.73 1.06 19.81
N GLU A 77 -16.24 -0.03 19.23
CA GLU A 77 -17.22 -0.89 19.91
C GLU A 77 -16.65 -1.60 21.15
N SER A 78 -15.41 -2.10 21.05
CA SER A 78 -14.79 -2.88 22.14
C SER A 78 -14.31 -2.02 23.30
N THR A 79 -13.93 -0.77 23.08
CA THR A 79 -13.48 0.17 24.11
C THR A 79 -14.61 1.04 24.64
N GLY A 80 -15.69 1.21 23.86
CA GLY A 80 -16.74 2.18 24.15
C GLY A 80 -16.28 3.64 24.00
N ASP A 81 -15.08 3.86 23.43
CA ASP A 81 -14.46 5.18 23.27
C ASP A 81 -14.33 5.56 21.80
N SER A 82 -14.84 6.72 21.44
CA SER A 82 -14.73 7.30 20.12
C SER A 82 -13.29 7.75 19.75
N HIS A 83 -12.47 7.99 20.78
CA HIS A 83 -11.07 8.42 20.67
C HIS A 83 -10.07 7.35 21.08
N TRP A 84 -10.48 6.08 21.00
CA TRP A 84 -9.70 4.91 21.42
C TRP A 84 -8.24 4.93 20.94
N PHE A 85 -7.97 5.52 19.76
CA PHE A 85 -6.61 5.58 19.19
C PHE A 85 -5.64 6.45 20.00
N ASN A 86 -6.13 7.28 20.93
CA ASN A 86 -5.33 8.07 21.86
C ASN A 86 -4.93 7.27 23.13
N ASP A 87 -5.43 6.05 23.32
CA ASP A 87 -5.06 5.21 24.45
C ASP A 87 -3.77 4.43 24.13
N GLU A 88 -2.64 4.90 24.66
CA GLU A 88 -1.33 4.27 24.50
C GLU A 88 -1.32 2.80 24.93
N SER A 89 -2.19 2.42 25.89
CA SER A 89 -2.26 1.04 26.37
C SER A 89 -2.66 0.02 25.31
N LEU A 90 -3.27 0.46 24.22
CA LEU A 90 -3.67 -0.37 23.08
C LEU A 90 -2.50 -0.69 22.14
N TYR A 91 -1.35 -0.06 22.32
CA TYR A 91 -0.21 -0.19 21.42
C TYR A 91 0.90 -1.05 22.02
N ARG A 92 1.67 -1.69 21.18
CA ARG A 92 2.86 -2.46 21.56
C ARG A 92 4.16 -1.71 21.29
N PHE A 93 4.14 -0.75 20.35
CA PHE A 93 5.29 0.10 20.01
C PHE A 93 4.87 1.30 19.13
N GLY A 94 5.71 2.32 19.12
CA GLY A 94 5.65 3.43 18.15
C GLY A 94 4.42 4.31 18.26
N TYR A 95 3.86 4.46 19.46
CA TYR A 95 2.67 5.28 19.73
C TYR A 95 2.91 6.74 19.37
N ASP A 96 3.96 7.37 19.90
CA ASP A 96 4.24 8.79 19.69
C ASP A 96 4.43 9.12 18.20
N ASP A 97 5.31 8.39 17.51
CA ASP A 97 5.53 8.55 16.06
C ASP A 97 4.23 8.41 15.24
N LEU A 98 3.35 7.54 15.69
CA LEU A 98 2.08 7.29 15.00
C LEU A 98 1.09 8.42 15.25
N MET A 99 1.02 8.91 16.51
CA MET A 99 0.16 10.05 16.85
C MET A 99 0.60 11.31 16.11
N ASP A 100 1.89 11.59 16.04
CA ASP A 100 2.44 12.70 15.26
C ASP A 100 2.03 12.63 13.79
N ARG A 101 2.02 11.43 13.20
CA ARG A 101 1.58 11.22 11.81
C ARG A 101 0.09 11.44 11.63
N ILE A 102 -0.73 10.93 12.54
CA ILE A 102 -2.18 11.10 12.51
C ILE A 102 -2.52 12.58 12.67
N ASP A 103 -1.89 13.26 13.65
CA ASP A 103 -2.08 14.70 13.87
C ASP A 103 -1.68 15.51 12.62
N ALA A 104 -0.53 15.22 12.03
CA ALA A 104 -0.09 15.88 10.80
C ALA A 104 -1.05 15.64 9.63
N ASP A 105 -1.58 14.43 9.46
CA ASP A 105 -2.54 14.10 8.41
C ASP A 105 -3.89 14.81 8.65
N VAL A 106 -4.38 14.86 9.89
CA VAL A 106 -5.61 15.58 10.27
C VAL A 106 -5.46 17.08 10.06
N ASN A 107 -4.37 17.69 10.54
CA ASN A 107 -4.14 19.13 10.43
C ASN A 107 -3.93 19.58 8.97
N ARG A 108 -3.39 18.71 8.11
CA ARG A 108 -3.23 18.97 6.67
C ARG A 108 -4.52 18.80 5.88
N SER A 109 -5.51 18.15 6.46
CA SER A 109 -6.76 17.84 5.76
C SER A 109 -7.58 19.09 5.48
N ASN A 110 -8.11 19.18 4.26
CA ASN A 110 -9.02 20.22 3.83
C ASN A 110 -10.49 19.78 3.84
N GLU A 111 -10.79 18.61 4.38
CA GLU A 111 -12.15 18.06 4.44
C GLU A 111 -13.06 18.94 5.31
N ASP A 112 -14.28 19.19 4.84
CA ASP A 112 -15.21 20.09 5.51
C ASP A 112 -15.61 19.60 6.90
N PHE A 113 -15.70 18.28 7.11
CA PHE A 113 -16.03 17.71 8.41
C PHE A 113 -14.90 17.91 9.44
N ILE A 114 -13.63 17.92 9.03
CA ILE A 114 -12.48 18.25 9.90
C ILE A 114 -12.51 19.75 10.26
N LYS A 115 -12.69 20.61 9.26
CA LYS A 115 -12.81 22.07 9.51
C LYS A 115 -13.97 22.39 10.44
N HIS A 116 -15.11 21.74 10.23
CA HIS A 116 -16.27 21.92 11.10
C HIS A 116 -15.99 21.46 12.54
N TYR A 117 -15.35 20.31 12.73
CA TYR A 117 -14.94 19.82 14.04
C TYR A 117 -14.05 20.85 14.75
N ASN A 118 -12.96 21.25 14.10
CA ASN A 118 -11.98 22.20 14.65
C ASN A 118 -12.57 23.58 14.95
N SER A 119 -13.61 24.00 14.23
CA SER A 119 -14.30 25.27 14.50
C SER A 119 -15.28 25.23 15.67
N LYS A 120 -15.71 24.04 16.07
CA LYS A 120 -16.78 23.84 17.06
C LYS A 120 -16.29 23.26 18.39
N TYR A 121 -15.22 22.48 18.37
CA TYR A 121 -14.73 21.73 19.52
C TYR A 121 -13.27 22.02 19.79
N ASP A 122 -12.97 22.47 21.00
CA ASP A 122 -11.59 22.67 21.48
C ASP A 122 -11.09 21.48 22.31
N ASN A 123 -12.03 20.71 22.90
CA ASN A 123 -11.70 19.55 23.70
C ASN A 123 -12.74 18.42 23.49
N PRO A 124 -12.30 17.22 23.07
CA PRO A 124 -10.93 16.90 22.69
C PRO A 124 -10.48 17.60 21.42
N SER A 125 -9.19 17.94 21.33
CA SER A 125 -8.58 18.62 20.17
C SER A 125 -8.56 17.74 18.92
N MET A 126 -8.40 16.42 19.10
CA MET A 126 -8.47 15.45 18.01
C MET A 126 -9.91 15.03 17.74
N PRO A 127 -10.32 14.94 16.47
CA PRO A 127 -11.64 14.42 16.13
C PRO A 127 -11.75 12.91 16.46
N PRO A 128 -12.99 12.39 16.58
CA PRO A 128 -13.20 10.97 16.85
C PRO A 128 -12.63 10.09 15.73
N SER A 129 -12.37 8.82 16.08
CA SER A 129 -11.64 7.87 15.22
C SER A 129 -12.18 7.74 13.80
N TRP A 130 -13.50 7.79 13.61
CA TRP A 130 -14.10 7.72 12.27
C TRP A 130 -13.85 8.97 11.41
N MET A 131 -13.52 10.11 12.02
CA MET A 131 -13.14 11.32 11.30
C MET A 131 -11.61 11.40 11.14
N ALA A 132 -10.87 11.22 12.24
CA ALA A 132 -9.41 11.28 12.22
C ALA A 132 -8.81 10.24 11.27
N LEU A 133 -9.25 8.98 11.37
CA LEU A 133 -8.72 7.91 10.55
C LEU A 133 -9.25 7.93 9.10
N GLU A 134 -10.30 8.73 8.80
CA GLU A 134 -10.76 8.91 7.42
C GLU A 134 -9.75 9.66 6.57
N VAL A 135 -9.07 10.63 7.15
CA VAL A 135 -8.13 11.49 6.42
C VAL A 135 -6.68 11.01 6.44
N VAL A 136 -6.36 9.96 7.22
CA VAL A 136 -4.99 9.41 7.23
C VAL A 136 -4.69 8.62 5.97
N SER A 137 -3.41 8.63 5.59
CA SER A 137 -2.93 7.83 4.46
C SER A 137 -3.05 6.32 4.72
N PHE A 138 -3.15 5.51 3.66
CA PHE A 138 -3.17 4.05 3.82
C PHE A 138 -1.88 3.51 4.45
N ALA A 139 -0.75 4.19 4.27
CA ALA A 139 0.50 3.85 4.94
C ALA A 139 0.42 4.09 6.45
N THR A 140 -0.19 5.22 6.88
CA THR A 140 -0.46 5.52 8.30
C THR A 140 -1.43 4.48 8.88
N LEU A 141 -2.50 4.12 8.16
CA LEU A 141 -3.45 3.10 8.58
C LEU A 141 -2.80 1.71 8.72
N SER A 142 -1.94 1.32 7.78
CA SER A 142 -1.15 0.09 7.84
C SER A 142 -0.23 0.08 9.07
N ARG A 143 0.42 1.21 9.35
CA ARG A 143 1.27 1.37 10.53
C ARG A 143 0.47 1.32 11.83
N LEU A 144 -0.69 1.96 11.89
CA LEU A 144 -1.63 1.88 13.01
C LEU A 144 -1.94 0.42 13.32
N PHE A 145 -2.45 -0.34 12.33
CA PHE A 145 -2.77 -1.74 12.52
C PHE A 145 -1.57 -2.55 13.02
N GLN A 146 -0.39 -2.32 12.46
CA GLN A 146 0.85 -2.99 12.88
C GLN A 146 1.21 -2.67 14.33
N SER A 147 1.06 -1.41 14.78
CA SER A 147 1.45 -0.94 16.11
C SER A 147 0.51 -1.40 17.23
N LEU A 148 -0.74 -1.69 16.92
CA LEU A 148 -1.72 -2.20 17.88
C LEU A 148 -1.29 -3.53 18.48
N ARG A 149 -1.67 -3.78 19.76
CA ARG A 149 -1.38 -5.04 20.48
C ARG A 149 -2.00 -6.24 19.77
N LEU A 150 -1.32 -7.37 19.90
CA LEU A 150 -1.84 -8.68 19.47
C LEU A 150 -2.86 -9.16 20.50
N ASP A 151 -4.11 -8.89 20.23
CA ASP A 151 -5.25 -9.26 21.06
C ASP A 151 -6.41 -9.82 20.20
N SER A 152 -7.47 -10.22 20.87
CA SER A 152 -8.65 -10.80 20.21
C SER A 152 -9.31 -9.87 19.19
N ARG A 153 -9.21 -8.54 19.36
CA ARG A 153 -9.73 -7.54 18.42
C ARG A 153 -8.99 -7.62 17.09
N LYS A 154 -7.66 -7.64 17.17
CA LYS A 154 -6.78 -7.71 16.02
C LYS A 154 -6.88 -9.06 15.30
N GLU A 155 -7.04 -10.15 16.05
CA GLU A 155 -7.32 -11.48 15.52
C GLU A 155 -8.68 -11.50 14.81
N TYR A 156 -9.73 -10.99 15.43
CA TYR A 156 -11.05 -10.88 14.84
C TYR A 156 -11.04 -10.09 13.53
N ILE A 157 -10.38 -8.92 13.49
CA ILE A 157 -10.22 -8.16 12.23
C ILE A 157 -9.56 -9.02 11.17
N THR A 158 -8.50 -9.74 11.51
CA THR A 158 -7.76 -10.60 10.58
C THR A 158 -8.63 -11.72 9.99
N GLU A 159 -9.47 -12.34 10.82
CA GLU A 159 -10.42 -13.37 10.41
C GLU A 159 -11.50 -12.84 9.45
N GLN A 160 -11.94 -11.59 9.63
CA GLN A 160 -12.88 -10.94 8.72
C GLN A 160 -12.32 -10.78 7.30
N PHE A 161 -10.99 -10.74 7.16
CA PHE A 161 -10.31 -10.75 5.85
C PHE A 161 -9.92 -12.15 5.38
N GLY A 162 -10.46 -13.20 5.99
CA GLY A 162 -10.23 -14.60 5.61
C GLY A 162 -8.85 -15.15 5.97
N LEU A 163 -8.13 -14.48 6.85
CA LEU A 163 -6.77 -14.85 7.26
C LEU A 163 -6.76 -15.40 8.69
N LYS A 164 -5.87 -16.37 8.95
CA LYS A 164 -5.71 -17.01 10.29
C LYS A 164 -4.59 -16.41 11.12
N LYS A 165 -3.70 -15.63 10.52
CA LYS A 165 -2.52 -15.08 11.19
C LYS A 165 -2.44 -13.57 11.00
N VAL A 166 -2.42 -12.84 12.10
CA VAL A 166 -2.29 -11.38 12.13
C VAL A 166 -1.06 -10.90 11.33
N ALA A 167 0.08 -11.58 11.49
CA ALA A 167 1.30 -11.22 10.78
C ALA A 167 1.16 -11.23 9.24
N ILE A 168 0.25 -12.04 8.70
CA ILE A 168 -0.02 -12.05 7.26
C ILE A 168 -0.79 -10.80 6.87
N LEU A 169 -1.82 -10.41 7.63
CA LEU A 169 -2.57 -9.19 7.34
C LEU A 169 -1.67 -7.95 7.49
N GLU A 170 -0.83 -7.88 8.52
CA GLU A 170 0.15 -6.80 8.69
C GLU A 170 1.09 -6.68 7.47
N ASN A 171 1.62 -7.80 7.02
CA ASN A 171 2.48 -7.83 5.83
C ASN A 171 1.73 -7.41 4.56
N TRP A 172 0.50 -7.87 4.39
CA TRP A 172 -0.32 -7.51 3.23
C TRP A 172 -0.66 -6.02 3.22
N LEU A 173 -1.08 -5.44 4.34
CA LEU A 173 -1.37 -4.02 4.43
C LEU A 173 -0.14 -3.18 4.08
N HIS A 174 1.03 -3.57 4.57
CA HIS A 174 2.28 -2.91 4.23
C HIS A 174 2.62 -3.04 2.74
N SER A 175 2.50 -4.24 2.17
CA SER A 175 2.77 -4.49 0.75
C SER A 175 1.81 -3.73 -0.16
N ILE A 176 0.50 -3.74 0.19
CA ILE A 176 -0.55 -3.04 -0.56
C ILE A 176 -0.36 -1.52 -0.47
N SER A 177 0.05 -0.97 0.68
CA SER A 177 0.33 0.46 0.80
C SER A 177 1.47 0.92 -0.12
N ASN A 178 2.53 0.10 -0.24
CA ASN A 178 3.63 0.35 -1.19
C ASN A 178 3.15 0.27 -2.65
N LEU A 179 2.34 -0.73 -2.97
CA LEU A 179 1.77 -0.89 -4.31
C LEU A 179 0.83 0.28 -4.67
N ARG A 180 0.00 0.71 -3.72
CA ARG A 180 -0.87 1.90 -3.86
C ARG A 180 -0.06 3.14 -4.19
N ASN A 181 1.05 3.36 -3.47
CA ASN A 181 1.91 4.51 -3.71
C ASN A 181 2.57 4.44 -5.11
N CYS A 182 3.00 3.24 -5.55
CA CYS A 182 3.49 3.06 -6.92
C CYS A 182 2.44 3.44 -7.96
N CYS A 183 1.19 3.02 -7.77
CA CYS A 183 0.09 3.34 -8.68
C CYS A 183 -0.22 4.85 -8.68
N ALA A 184 -0.32 5.47 -7.50
CA ALA A 184 -0.62 6.88 -7.32
C ALA A 184 0.46 7.81 -7.93
N HIS A 185 1.74 7.41 -7.82
CA HIS A 185 2.86 8.16 -8.41
C HIS A 185 3.15 7.80 -9.87
N HIS A 186 2.26 7.06 -10.53
CA HIS A 186 2.42 6.63 -11.93
C HIS A 186 3.73 5.88 -12.21
N SER A 187 4.28 5.21 -11.20
CA SER A 187 5.47 4.37 -11.35
C SER A 187 5.11 3.06 -12.04
N ARG A 188 6.07 2.45 -12.77
CA ARG A 188 5.88 1.14 -13.39
C ARG A 188 5.59 0.10 -12.30
N VAL A 189 4.56 -0.72 -12.53
CA VAL A 189 4.16 -1.83 -11.66
C VAL A 189 4.53 -3.18 -12.31
N TRP A 190 4.30 -3.32 -13.61
CA TRP A 190 4.63 -4.54 -14.34
C TRP A 190 6.12 -4.84 -14.28
N ASN A 191 6.47 -6.08 -14.00
CA ASN A 191 7.85 -6.57 -13.88
C ASN A 191 8.72 -5.67 -12.98
N ARG A 192 8.17 -5.29 -11.81
CA ARG A 192 8.87 -4.50 -10.80
C ARG A 192 9.15 -5.36 -9.57
N ARG A 193 10.39 -5.36 -9.10
CA ARG A 193 10.73 -5.92 -7.80
C ARG A 193 10.26 -4.97 -6.70
N PHE A 194 9.40 -5.46 -5.81
CA PHE A 194 8.96 -4.72 -4.63
C PHE A 194 9.86 -5.08 -3.44
N MET A 195 10.20 -4.09 -2.62
CA MET A 195 11.06 -4.30 -1.44
C MET A 195 10.41 -5.18 -0.37
N VAL A 196 9.09 -5.13 -0.27
CA VAL A 196 8.32 -5.94 0.68
C VAL A 196 7.84 -7.20 -0.02
N SER A 197 8.36 -8.34 0.41
CA SER A 197 7.88 -9.65 -0.04
C SER A 197 6.54 -9.97 0.58
N VAL A 198 5.56 -10.36 -0.24
CA VAL A 198 4.23 -10.78 0.22
C VAL A 198 4.33 -12.17 0.85
N ILE A 199 3.82 -12.32 2.07
CA ILE A 199 3.68 -13.62 2.73
C ILE A 199 2.41 -14.29 2.22
N LEU A 200 2.57 -15.42 1.54
CA LEU A 200 1.42 -16.21 1.07
C LEU A 200 0.91 -17.09 2.21
N PRO A 201 -0.41 -17.06 2.51
CA PRO A 201 -0.97 -17.91 3.53
C PRO A 201 -0.98 -19.37 3.09
N TYR A 202 -0.48 -20.27 3.93
CA TYR A 202 -0.54 -21.71 3.65
C TYR A 202 -1.95 -22.27 3.76
N ASN A 203 -2.72 -21.76 4.73
CA ASN A 203 -4.14 -22.09 4.94
C ASN A 203 -4.94 -20.83 5.07
N THR A 204 -5.90 -20.61 4.19
CA THR A 204 -6.89 -19.53 4.26
C THR A 204 -8.21 -20.06 4.80
N LEU A 205 -9.03 -19.20 5.42
CA LEU A 205 -10.41 -19.52 5.79
C LEU A 205 -11.26 -19.70 4.53
N TYR A 206 -10.96 -18.90 3.49
CA TYR A 206 -11.59 -18.98 2.18
C TYR A 206 -10.48 -19.14 1.13
N PRO A 207 -10.47 -20.26 0.38
CA PRO A 207 -9.52 -20.46 -0.70
C PRO A 207 -9.80 -19.48 -1.84
N PHE A 208 -8.95 -18.50 -2.05
CA PHE A 208 -9.05 -17.49 -3.10
C PHE A 208 -7.99 -17.66 -4.20
N MET A 209 -7.05 -18.57 -4.03
CA MET A 209 -6.05 -18.92 -5.03
C MET A 209 -5.89 -20.43 -5.11
N ASP A 210 -5.81 -20.96 -6.32
CA ASP A 210 -5.43 -22.35 -6.55
C ASP A 210 -3.94 -22.54 -6.22
N ARG A 211 -3.59 -23.70 -5.64
CA ARG A 211 -2.21 -24.07 -5.32
C ARG A 211 -1.30 -24.10 -6.55
N THR A 212 -1.85 -24.46 -7.71
CA THR A 212 -1.12 -24.45 -8.99
C THR A 212 -0.67 -23.05 -9.39
N THR A 213 -1.48 -22.04 -9.14
CA THR A 213 -1.15 -20.62 -9.39
C THR A 213 -0.02 -20.14 -8.45
N THR A 214 0.00 -20.63 -7.21
CA THR A 214 1.04 -20.28 -6.23
C THR A 214 2.40 -20.88 -6.61
N VAL A 215 2.42 -22.12 -7.13
CA VAL A 215 3.64 -22.80 -7.60
C VAL A 215 4.22 -22.07 -8.82
N SER A 216 3.36 -21.61 -9.75
CA SER A 216 3.79 -20.83 -10.92
C SER A 216 4.49 -19.53 -10.52
N TYR A 217 4.01 -18.85 -9.46
CA TYR A 217 4.62 -17.61 -8.96
C TYR A 217 6.00 -17.85 -8.29
N THR A 218 6.18 -18.95 -7.59
CA THR A 218 7.49 -19.36 -7.01
C THR A 218 8.47 -19.78 -8.07
N HIS A 219 8.03 -20.39 -9.19
CA HIS A 219 8.88 -20.75 -10.32
C HIS A 219 9.40 -19.52 -11.08
N LEU A 220 8.58 -18.48 -11.25
CA LEU A 220 9.04 -17.20 -11.80
C LEU A 220 10.14 -16.57 -10.95
N ARG A 221 10.10 -16.78 -9.63
CA ARG A 221 11.12 -16.28 -8.71
C ARG A 221 12.43 -17.08 -8.76
N ALA A 222 12.36 -18.38 -9.00
CA ALA A 222 13.55 -19.25 -9.09
C ALA A 222 14.37 -18.96 -10.35
N HIS A 223 13.73 -18.63 -11.47
CA HIS A 223 14.42 -18.28 -12.72
C HIS A 223 15.12 -16.91 -12.67
N GLU A 224 14.73 -16.01 -11.76
CA GLU A 224 15.40 -14.71 -11.60
C GLU A 224 16.64 -14.77 -10.70
N THR A 225 16.79 -15.81 -9.87
CA THR A 225 17.95 -15.97 -8.96
C THR A 225 19.15 -16.66 -9.61
N ASP A 226 18.97 -17.34 -10.74
CA ASP A 226 20.06 -18.04 -11.45
C ASP A 226 20.75 -17.17 -12.53
N GLN A 227 20.45 -15.88 -12.60
CA GLN A 227 21.05 -14.92 -13.55
C GLN A 227 21.90 -13.82 -12.87
N TYR A 228 22.47 -14.11 -11.67
CA TYR A 228 23.50 -13.25 -11.09
C TYR A 228 24.68 -14.07 -10.62
#